data_83c06847d911fcca47523bedddab2f7d
#
_entry.id   83c06847d911fcca47523bedddab2f7d
#
_cell.length_a   1.000
_cell.length_b   1.000
_cell.length_c   1.000
_cell.angle_alpha   90.00
_cell.angle_beta   90.00
_cell.angle_gamma   90.00
#
_symmetry.space_group_name_H-M   'P 1'
#
loop_
_entity.id
_entity.type
_entity.pdbx_description
1 polymer ?
#
loop_
_entity_poly.entity_id
_entity_poly.type
_entity_poly.pdbx_seq_one_letter_code
_entity_poly.pdbx_strand_id
1 'polypeptide(L)'
;SGPIFVPLWFVRDLVVCCIMSPFIHWCIKHLGIFFLGLFLLRCFTGIIPSLPGFSINVYFVIGAYLAINGKNIIVEADKIKKYAYWLTAILFPFMVYYDGSYTNVGNILYPFWVFVLMVSYINIAATIVSRGWLRQPASMPKSSFFIYCLHAMFVMGYCGRFMMKVIPSDHWFLASVRYMLVPLLCVAICYTIYMIMNR
;
A
#
# COMPACT_ATOMS: atom_id res chain seq x y z
N SER A 1 12.64 19.12 9.55
CA SER A 1 12.37 19.50 8.15
C SER A 1 12.00 18.24 7.38
N GLY A 2 10.73 18.13 7.00
CA GLY A 2 10.26 17.03 6.15
C GLY A 2 10.84 17.12 4.73
N PRO A 3 10.81 16.05 3.95
CA PRO A 3 11.30 16.04 2.58
C PRO A 3 10.49 17.04 1.75
N ILE A 4 11.18 17.83 0.92
CA ILE A 4 10.61 18.86 0.05
C ILE A 4 9.56 18.29 -0.91
N PHE A 5 9.63 16.98 -1.22
CA PHE A 5 8.68 16.25 -2.05
C PHE A 5 8.22 14.99 -1.33
N VAL A 6 6.96 14.97 -0.92
CA VAL A 6 6.32 13.84 -0.21
C VAL A 6 6.47 12.50 -0.97
N PRO A 7 6.35 12.41 -2.31
CA PRO A 7 6.52 11.14 -3.03
C PRO A 7 7.92 10.53 -2.96
N LEU A 8 8.95 11.35 -2.73
CA LEU A 8 10.33 10.87 -2.73
C LEU A 8 10.69 10.04 -1.50
N TRP A 9 9.93 10.12 -0.42
CA TRP A 9 10.18 9.28 0.76
C TRP A 9 10.06 7.78 0.45
N PHE A 10 9.10 7.38 -0.38
CA PHE A 10 8.94 5.98 -0.78
C PHE A 10 10.10 5.50 -1.65
N VAL A 11 10.55 6.34 -2.61
CA VAL A 11 11.70 6.00 -3.46
C VAL A 11 12.96 5.88 -2.61
N ARG A 12 13.17 6.78 -1.66
CA ARG A 12 14.27 6.70 -0.69
C ARG A 12 14.21 5.38 0.08
N ASP A 13 13.06 5.04 0.64
CA ASP A 13 12.90 3.82 1.44
C ASP A 13 13.08 2.56 0.59
N LEU A 14 12.64 2.59 -0.68
CA LEU A 14 12.89 1.50 -1.62
C LEU A 14 14.37 1.35 -1.94
N VAL A 15 15.09 2.45 -2.18
CA VAL A 15 16.55 2.43 -2.41
C VAL A 15 17.27 1.86 -1.19
N VAL A 16 16.90 2.28 0.02
CA VAL A 16 17.45 1.73 1.26
C VAL A 16 17.19 0.23 1.35
N CYS A 17 15.96 -0.22 1.07
CA CYS A 17 15.61 -1.65 1.05
C CYS A 17 16.43 -2.43 0.02
N CYS A 18 16.66 -1.86 -1.17
CA CYS A 18 17.50 -2.47 -2.21
C CYS A 18 18.98 -2.58 -1.77
N ILE A 19 19.53 -1.54 -1.17
CA ILE A 19 20.90 -1.55 -0.63
C ILE A 19 21.03 -2.57 0.50
N MET A 20 20.02 -2.66 1.37
CA MET A 20 20.00 -3.60 2.49
C MET A 20 19.60 -5.03 2.09
N SER A 21 19.21 -5.27 0.83
CA SER A 21 18.72 -6.58 0.39
C SER A 21 19.73 -7.72 0.60
N PRO A 22 21.04 -7.58 0.40
CA PRO A 22 22.00 -8.65 0.70
C PRO A 22 22.02 -9.02 2.19
N PHE A 23 21.94 -8.03 3.07
CA PHE A 23 21.88 -8.23 4.51
C PHE A 23 20.55 -8.89 4.93
N ILE A 24 19.43 -8.40 4.38
CA ILE A 24 18.10 -8.99 4.62
C ILE A 24 18.06 -10.44 4.13
N HIS A 25 18.62 -10.73 2.96
CA HIS A 25 18.74 -12.10 2.43
C HIS A 25 19.53 -13.00 3.38
N TRP A 26 20.69 -12.54 3.85
CA TRP A 26 21.51 -13.28 4.82
C TRP A 26 20.75 -13.56 6.11
N CYS A 27 20.09 -12.54 6.67
CA CYS A 27 19.27 -12.70 7.89
C CYS A 27 18.12 -13.68 7.69
N ILE A 28 17.38 -13.61 6.58
CA ILE A 28 16.28 -14.53 6.29
C ILE A 28 16.80 -15.95 6.14
N LYS A 29 17.95 -16.15 5.49
CA LYS A 29 18.53 -17.47 5.28
C LYS A 29 19.01 -18.13 6.59
N HIS A 30 19.52 -17.36 7.55
CA HIS A 30 20.06 -17.90 8.80
C HIS A 30 19.05 -17.89 9.96
N LEU A 31 18.23 -16.85 10.06
CA LEU A 31 17.27 -16.67 11.14
C LEU A 31 15.84 -17.09 10.74
N GLY A 32 15.56 -17.22 9.43
CA GLY A 32 14.27 -17.67 8.92
C GLY A 32 13.07 -16.86 9.45
N ILE A 33 12.10 -17.58 9.99
CA ILE A 33 10.86 -17.00 10.52
C ILE A 33 11.08 -16.11 11.74
N PHE A 34 12.15 -16.31 12.52
CA PHE A 34 12.45 -15.47 13.68
C PHE A 34 12.78 -14.04 13.28
N PHE A 35 13.51 -13.84 12.16
CA PHE A 35 13.78 -12.52 11.63
C PHE A 35 12.48 -11.81 11.20
N LEU A 36 11.60 -12.53 10.52
CA LEU A 36 10.28 -12.00 10.16
C LEU A 36 9.46 -11.65 11.41
N GLY A 37 9.46 -12.53 12.43
CA GLY A 37 8.78 -12.30 13.70
C GLY A 37 9.27 -11.04 14.44
N LEU A 38 10.57 -10.77 14.45
CA LEU A 38 11.15 -9.56 15.00
C LEU A 38 10.65 -8.30 14.28
N PHE A 39 10.57 -8.33 12.96
CA PHE A 39 10.05 -7.21 12.17
C PHE A 39 8.55 -6.98 12.38
N LEU A 40 7.77 -8.04 12.49
CA LEU A 40 6.35 -7.96 12.81
C LEU A 40 6.15 -7.42 14.24
N LEU A 41 6.89 -7.94 15.21
CA LEU A 41 6.85 -7.44 16.58
C LEU A 41 7.16 -5.94 16.65
N ARG A 42 8.20 -5.50 15.95
CA ARG A 42 8.52 -4.07 15.82
C ARG A 42 7.36 -3.28 15.26
N CYS A 43 6.73 -3.76 14.19
CA CYS A 43 5.63 -3.08 13.52
C CYS A 43 4.42 -2.88 14.45
N PHE A 44 4.11 -3.91 15.26
CA PHE A 44 2.93 -3.90 16.13
C PHE A 44 3.15 -3.27 17.49
N THR A 45 4.36 -3.37 18.05
CA THR A 45 4.60 -2.89 19.42
C THR A 45 5.26 -1.53 19.50
N GLY A 46 5.96 -1.10 18.42
CA GLY A 46 6.78 0.10 18.45
C GLY A 46 7.95 0.07 19.44
N ILE A 47 8.15 -1.05 20.15
CA ILE A 47 9.15 -1.21 21.24
C ILE A 47 10.58 -1.07 20.68
N ILE A 48 10.79 -1.52 19.43
CA ILE A 48 12.12 -1.42 18.81
C ILE A 48 12.19 -0.06 18.09
N PRO A 49 13.02 0.88 18.57
CA PRO A 49 13.11 2.20 17.98
C PRO A 49 13.51 2.12 16.49
N SER A 50 12.89 2.96 15.67
CA SER A 50 13.33 3.15 14.30
C SER A 50 14.70 3.84 14.34
N LEU A 51 15.70 3.24 13.72
CA LEU A 51 16.95 3.95 13.48
C LEU A 51 16.64 5.17 12.60
N PRO A 52 17.04 6.38 13.01
CA PRO A 52 16.80 7.58 12.21
C PRO A 52 17.36 7.40 10.80
N GLY A 53 16.52 7.55 9.77
CA GLY A 53 16.91 7.35 8.38
C GLY A 53 16.84 5.91 7.85
N PHE A 54 16.53 4.91 8.69
CA PHE A 54 16.38 3.52 8.30
C PHE A 54 14.96 3.01 8.58
N SER A 55 14.04 3.28 7.69
CA SER A 55 12.72 2.61 7.72
C SER A 55 12.70 1.44 6.73
N ILE A 56 13.23 0.30 7.17
CA ILE A 56 13.02 -0.94 6.40
C ILE A 56 11.54 -1.27 6.48
N ASN A 57 10.90 -1.28 5.32
CA ASN A 57 9.47 -1.55 5.25
C ASN A 57 9.21 -3.03 5.55
N VAL A 58 8.36 -3.31 6.53
CA VAL A 58 7.98 -4.68 6.92
C VAL A 58 7.42 -5.48 5.74
N TYR A 59 6.70 -4.82 4.84
CA TYR A 59 6.14 -5.47 3.65
C TYR A 59 7.23 -5.92 2.66
N PHE A 60 8.34 -5.18 2.57
CA PHE A 60 9.51 -5.60 1.80
C PHE A 60 10.13 -6.87 2.38
N VAL A 61 10.28 -6.94 3.70
CA VAL A 61 10.83 -8.12 4.39
C VAL A 61 9.91 -9.34 4.22
N ILE A 62 8.59 -9.16 4.30
CA ILE A 62 7.61 -10.23 4.03
C ILE A 62 7.76 -10.73 2.59
N GLY A 63 7.81 -9.81 1.62
CA GLY A 63 7.99 -10.16 0.21
C GLY A 63 9.30 -10.90 -0.04
N ALA A 64 10.41 -10.43 0.54
CA ALA A 64 11.71 -11.08 0.46
C ALA A 64 11.70 -12.49 1.09
N TYR A 65 11.06 -12.64 2.25
CA TYR A 65 10.90 -13.95 2.90
C TYR A 65 10.14 -14.94 2.02
N LEU A 66 9.03 -14.52 1.42
CA LEU A 66 8.25 -15.38 0.52
C LEU A 66 9.06 -15.74 -0.73
N ALA A 67 9.73 -14.77 -1.35
CA ALA A 67 10.54 -15.00 -2.55
C ALA A 67 11.71 -15.95 -2.30
N ILE A 68 12.47 -15.75 -1.21
CA ILE A 68 13.63 -16.61 -0.86
C ILE A 68 13.19 -18.04 -0.57
N ASN A 69 11.99 -18.22 0.03
CA ASN A 69 11.44 -19.56 0.29
C ASN A 69 10.64 -20.13 -0.89
N GLY A 70 10.68 -19.53 -2.07
CA GLY A 70 9.96 -19.99 -3.27
C GLY A 70 8.43 -19.98 -3.13
N LYS A 71 7.88 -19.21 -2.19
CA LYS A 71 6.45 -19.12 -1.94
C LYS A 71 5.80 -18.06 -2.81
N ASN A 72 4.69 -18.41 -3.45
CA ASN A 72 3.90 -17.45 -4.23
C ASN A 72 2.95 -16.70 -3.29
N ILE A 73 3.06 -15.36 -3.29
CA ILE A 73 2.24 -14.46 -2.44
C ILE A 73 0.74 -14.67 -2.67
N ILE A 74 0.30 -14.92 -3.91
CA ILE A 74 -1.11 -15.13 -4.24
C ILE A 74 -1.61 -16.42 -3.61
N VAL A 75 -0.82 -17.49 -3.68
CA VAL A 75 -1.18 -18.80 -3.10
C VAL A 75 -1.21 -18.73 -1.57
N GLU A 76 -0.25 -18.03 -0.96
CA GLU A 76 -0.23 -17.87 0.50
C GLU A 76 -1.38 -16.95 0.98
N ALA A 77 -1.69 -15.90 0.25
CA ALA A 77 -2.84 -15.03 0.55
C ALA A 77 -4.18 -15.77 0.40
N ASP A 78 -4.32 -16.66 -0.60
CA ASP A 78 -5.54 -17.45 -0.81
C ASP A 78 -5.86 -18.37 0.36
N LYS A 79 -4.84 -18.94 1.02
CA LYS A 79 -5.03 -19.81 2.21
C LYS A 79 -5.76 -19.11 3.36
N ILE A 80 -5.54 -17.81 3.50
CA ILE A 80 -6.09 -17.01 4.61
C ILE A 80 -7.19 -16.04 4.17
N LYS A 81 -7.63 -16.08 2.90
CA LYS A 81 -8.59 -15.12 2.33
C LYS A 81 -9.89 -14.99 3.11
N LYS A 82 -10.46 -16.11 3.58
CA LYS A 82 -11.72 -16.10 4.35
C LYS A 82 -11.58 -15.29 5.64
N TYR A 83 -10.49 -15.51 6.37
CA TYR A 83 -10.21 -14.78 7.60
C TYR A 83 -9.91 -13.30 7.30
N ALA A 84 -9.15 -13.03 6.25
CA ALA A 84 -8.82 -11.67 5.83
C ALA A 84 -10.09 -10.87 5.49
N TYR A 85 -11.04 -11.43 4.74
CA TYR A 85 -12.29 -10.76 4.41
C TYR A 85 -13.15 -10.46 5.65
N TRP A 86 -13.31 -11.44 6.55
CA TRP A 86 -14.04 -11.23 7.79
C TRP A 86 -13.38 -10.18 8.69
N LEU A 87 -12.09 -10.26 8.87
CA LEU A 87 -11.34 -9.28 9.65
C LEU A 87 -11.41 -7.89 9.02
N THR A 88 -11.31 -7.77 7.69
CA THR A 88 -11.48 -6.48 7.01
C THR A 88 -12.87 -5.91 7.26
N ALA A 89 -13.92 -6.73 7.14
CA ALA A 89 -15.30 -6.28 7.36
C ALA A 89 -15.57 -5.82 8.81
N ILE A 90 -14.96 -6.50 9.79
CA ILE A 90 -15.12 -6.16 11.21
C ILE A 90 -14.27 -4.92 11.57
N LEU A 91 -13.00 -4.88 11.11
CA LEU A 91 -12.10 -3.79 11.47
C LEU A 91 -12.43 -2.49 10.74
N PHE A 92 -13.03 -2.55 9.55
CA PHE A 92 -13.32 -1.36 8.76
C PHE A 92 -14.17 -0.32 9.51
N PRO A 93 -15.38 -0.66 10.03
CA PRO A 93 -16.18 0.31 10.77
C PRO A 93 -15.50 0.79 12.05
N PHE A 94 -14.71 -0.09 12.69
CA PHE A 94 -13.96 0.27 13.87
C PHE A 94 -12.87 1.30 13.55
N MET A 95 -12.14 1.12 12.46
CA MET A 95 -11.11 2.05 12.02
C MET A 95 -11.70 3.38 11.55
N VAL A 96 -12.87 3.37 10.90
CA VAL A 96 -13.60 4.59 10.53
C VAL A 96 -14.07 5.35 11.77
N TYR A 97 -14.54 4.67 12.81
CA TYR A 97 -14.97 5.30 14.05
C TYR A 97 -13.79 5.95 14.81
N TYR A 98 -12.65 5.28 14.87
CA TYR A 98 -11.47 5.78 15.58
C TYR A 98 -10.65 6.81 14.78
N ASP A 99 -11.00 7.04 13.52
CA ASP A 99 -10.48 8.05 12.58
C ASP A 99 -9.19 8.75 13.03
N GLY A 100 -8.07 8.02 12.90
CA GLY A 100 -6.74 8.62 13.10
C GLY A 100 -6.45 9.19 14.49
N SER A 101 -7.30 8.92 15.50
CA SER A 101 -6.98 9.31 16.86
C SER A 101 -5.68 8.59 17.25
N TYR A 102 -4.66 9.38 17.58
CA TYR A 102 -3.32 8.93 18.03
C TYR A 102 -3.40 8.25 19.40
N THR A 103 -4.32 7.29 19.55
CA THR A 103 -4.42 6.45 20.73
C THR A 103 -3.43 5.30 20.60
N ASN A 104 -2.90 4.82 21.73
CA ASN A 104 -2.01 3.66 21.74
C ASN A 104 -2.62 2.43 21.05
N VAL A 105 -3.94 2.28 21.13
CA VAL A 105 -4.70 1.24 20.46
C VAL A 105 -4.70 1.42 18.94
N GLY A 106 -4.88 2.66 18.46
CA GLY A 106 -4.83 2.98 17.03
C GLY A 106 -3.47 2.68 16.40
N ASN A 107 -2.39 2.96 17.11
CA ASN A 107 -1.03 2.69 16.63
C ASN A 107 -0.73 1.21 16.41
N ILE A 108 -1.35 0.32 17.18
CA ILE A 108 -1.19 -1.14 17.02
C ILE A 108 -2.18 -1.69 15.99
N LEU A 109 -3.43 -1.24 16.03
CA LEU A 109 -4.49 -1.75 15.15
C LEU A 109 -4.31 -1.30 13.70
N TYR A 110 -3.80 -0.09 13.46
CA TYR A 110 -3.63 0.45 12.11
C TYR A 110 -2.72 -0.41 11.22
N PRO A 111 -1.48 -0.76 11.62
CA PRO A 111 -0.62 -1.64 10.82
C PRO A 111 -1.23 -3.02 10.59
N PHE A 112 -1.91 -3.57 11.59
CA PHE A 112 -2.60 -4.85 11.48
C PHE A 112 -3.74 -4.78 10.46
N TRP A 113 -4.57 -3.74 10.54
CA TRP A 113 -5.65 -3.51 9.58
C TRP A 113 -5.14 -3.33 8.15
N VAL A 114 -4.07 -2.53 7.96
CA VAL A 114 -3.44 -2.35 6.65
C VAL A 114 -2.94 -3.68 6.09
N PHE A 115 -2.34 -4.54 6.92
CA PHE A 115 -1.89 -5.87 6.51
C PHE A 115 -3.06 -6.75 6.06
N VAL A 116 -4.12 -6.83 6.84
CA VAL A 116 -5.33 -7.61 6.53
C VAL A 116 -6.01 -7.09 5.25
N LEU A 117 -6.10 -5.76 5.12
CA LEU A 117 -6.63 -5.11 3.93
C LEU A 117 -5.80 -5.44 2.68
N MET A 118 -4.47 -5.41 2.79
CA MET A 118 -3.57 -5.78 1.70
C MET A 118 -3.77 -7.22 1.24
N VAL A 119 -3.89 -8.17 2.17
CA VAL A 119 -4.18 -9.58 1.85
C VAL A 119 -5.54 -9.72 1.14
N SER A 120 -6.56 -9.02 1.63
CA SER A 120 -7.89 -9.01 1.01
C SER A 120 -7.83 -8.44 -0.41
N TYR A 121 -7.11 -7.34 -0.59
CA TYR A 121 -6.94 -6.68 -1.89
C TYR A 121 -6.20 -7.57 -2.90
N ILE A 122 -5.13 -8.27 -2.49
CA ILE A 122 -4.41 -9.23 -3.35
C ILE A 122 -5.35 -10.33 -3.83
N ASN A 123 -6.18 -10.88 -2.95
CA ASN A 123 -7.13 -11.94 -3.31
C ASN A 123 -8.24 -11.45 -4.25
N ILE A 124 -8.77 -10.25 -4.03
CA ILE A 124 -9.76 -9.62 -4.91
C ILE A 124 -9.13 -9.39 -6.30
N ALA A 125 -7.95 -8.79 -6.35
CA ALA A 125 -7.25 -8.51 -7.60
C ALA A 125 -6.94 -9.81 -8.37
N ALA A 126 -6.41 -10.84 -7.68
CA ALA A 126 -6.15 -12.15 -8.27
C ALA A 126 -7.42 -12.80 -8.84
N THR A 127 -8.56 -12.69 -8.14
CA THR A 127 -9.85 -13.21 -8.59
C THR A 127 -10.35 -12.47 -9.82
N ILE A 128 -10.25 -11.15 -9.85
CA ILE A 128 -10.68 -10.32 -11.00
C ILE A 128 -9.87 -10.66 -12.25
N VAL A 129 -8.55 -10.79 -12.10
CA VAL A 129 -7.64 -11.12 -13.19
C VAL A 129 -7.86 -12.56 -13.68
N SER A 130 -8.00 -13.53 -12.78
CA SER A 130 -8.22 -14.94 -13.14
C SER A 130 -9.56 -15.18 -13.86
N ARG A 131 -10.57 -14.37 -13.55
CA ARG A 131 -11.87 -14.41 -14.23
C ARG A 131 -11.88 -13.67 -15.58
N GLY A 132 -10.78 -13.02 -15.94
CA GLY A 132 -10.68 -12.26 -17.19
C GLY A 132 -11.54 -10.99 -17.22
N TRP A 133 -12.06 -10.53 -16.08
CA TRP A 133 -12.89 -9.33 -15.99
C TRP A 133 -12.12 -8.05 -16.31
N LEU A 134 -10.80 -8.06 -16.05
CA LEU A 134 -9.91 -6.97 -16.41
C LEU A 134 -8.77 -7.52 -17.29
N ARG A 135 -8.76 -7.11 -18.54
CA ARG A 135 -7.58 -7.26 -19.41
C ARG A 135 -6.66 -6.09 -19.13
N GLN A 136 -5.56 -6.34 -18.46
CA GLN A 136 -4.55 -5.30 -18.26
C GLN A 136 -3.85 -5.01 -19.59
N PRO A 137 -3.88 -3.76 -20.10
CA PRO A 137 -3.05 -3.40 -21.23
C PRO A 137 -1.58 -3.58 -20.86
N ALA A 138 -0.77 -4.09 -21.77
CA ALA A 138 0.67 -4.36 -21.54
C ALA A 138 1.48 -3.12 -21.11
N SER A 139 0.95 -1.93 -21.38
CA SER A 139 1.51 -0.65 -20.97
C SER A 139 1.29 -0.32 -19.49
N MET A 140 0.29 -0.91 -18.83
CA MET A 140 -0.08 -0.57 -17.44
C MET A 140 1.02 -0.85 -16.41
N PRO A 141 1.71 -2.02 -16.41
CA PRO A 141 2.83 -2.25 -15.52
C PRO A 141 3.98 -1.27 -15.73
N LYS A 142 4.24 -0.89 -16.99
CA LYS A 142 5.29 0.07 -17.35
C LYS A 142 4.96 1.50 -16.90
N SER A 143 3.69 1.87 -16.88
CA SER A 143 3.24 3.18 -16.44
C SER A 143 3.15 3.34 -14.92
N SER A 144 3.20 2.24 -14.15
CA SER A 144 2.95 2.27 -12.70
C SER A 144 3.89 3.22 -11.94
N PHE A 145 5.18 3.20 -12.27
CA PHE A 145 6.15 4.11 -11.65
C PHE A 145 5.91 5.58 -12.04
N PHE A 146 5.58 5.82 -13.31
CA PHE A 146 5.25 7.16 -13.80
C PHE A 146 4.00 7.70 -13.11
N ILE A 147 2.94 6.89 -13.01
CA ILE A 147 1.70 7.22 -12.30
C ILE A 147 2.02 7.54 -10.84
N TYR A 148 2.84 6.69 -10.19
CA TYR A 148 3.25 6.91 -8.81
C TYR A 148 3.96 8.25 -8.61
N CYS A 149 4.88 8.63 -9.47
CA CYS A 149 5.59 9.90 -9.37
C CYS A 149 4.68 11.10 -9.63
N LEU A 150 3.83 11.02 -10.63
CA LEU A 150 3.03 12.15 -11.11
C LEU A 150 1.80 12.43 -10.24
N HIS A 151 1.13 11.36 -9.73
CA HIS A 151 -0.14 11.50 -9.02
C HIS A 151 -0.03 12.40 -7.77
N ALA A 152 1.01 12.22 -6.99
CA ALA A 152 1.17 12.93 -5.72
C ALA A 152 1.72 14.34 -5.87
N MET A 153 2.49 14.61 -6.95
CA MET A 153 3.12 15.94 -7.13
C MET A 153 2.09 17.01 -7.51
N PHE A 154 1.24 16.72 -8.48
CA PHE A 154 0.36 17.74 -9.05
C PHE A 154 -1.09 17.27 -9.22
N VAL A 155 -1.28 16.07 -9.77
CA VAL A 155 -2.57 15.64 -10.30
C VAL A 155 -3.60 15.46 -9.19
N MET A 156 -3.24 14.87 -8.06
CA MET A 156 -4.16 14.62 -6.94
C MET A 156 -4.73 15.92 -6.35
N GLY A 157 -3.88 16.93 -6.19
CA GLY A 157 -4.30 18.25 -5.69
C GLY A 157 -5.24 18.99 -6.65
N TYR A 158 -5.01 18.88 -7.96
CA TYR A 158 -5.90 19.46 -8.97
C TYR A 158 -7.21 18.69 -9.09
N CYS A 159 -7.17 17.36 -9.11
CA CYS A 159 -8.36 16.51 -9.11
C CYS A 159 -9.24 16.75 -7.88
N GLY A 160 -8.62 16.85 -6.70
CA GLY A 160 -9.35 17.16 -5.47
C GLY A 160 -10.07 18.49 -5.53
N ARG A 161 -9.37 19.56 -5.95
CA ARG A 161 -9.97 20.91 -6.10
C ARG A 161 -11.06 20.94 -7.17
N PHE A 162 -10.85 20.28 -8.30
CA PHE A 162 -11.86 20.16 -9.35
C PHE A 162 -13.10 19.44 -8.83
N MET A 163 -12.93 18.29 -8.17
CA MET A 163 -14.05 17.51 -7.65
C MET A 163 -14.78 18.23 -6.50
N MET A 164 -14.11 19.06 -5.72
CA MET A 164 -14.78 19.92 -4.73
C MET A 164 -15.74 20.93 -5.37
N LYS A 165 -15.42 21.41 -6.58
CA LYS A 165 -16.31 22.33 -7.31
C LYS A 165 -17.48 21.59 -7.97
N VAL A 166 -17.28 20.36 -8.41
CA VAL A 166 -18.31 19.56 -9.15
C VAL A 166 -19.26 18.86 -8.18
N ILE A 167 -18.72 18.36 -7.05
CA ILE A 167 -19.50 17.64 -6.03
C ILE A 167 -19.32 18.37 -4.70
N PRO A 168 -20.24 19.27 -4.33
CA PRO A 168 -20.20 19.95 -3.04
C PRO A 168 -20.34 18.94 -1.90
N SER A 169 -19.66 19.21 -0.77
CA SER A 169 -19.49 18.26 0.34
C SER A 169 -20.57 18.37 1.43
N ASP A 170 -21.75 18.91 1.12
CA ASP A 170 -22.79 19.20 2.12
C ASP A 170 -23.41 17.94 2.72
N HIS A 171 -23.22 16.77 2.07
CA HIS A 171 -23.70 15.47 2.57
C HIS A 171 -22.56 14.44 2.63
N TRP A 172 -22.52 13.68 3.72
CA TRP A 172 -21.53 12.62 3.94
C TRP A 172 -21.43 11.62 2.78
N PHE A 173 -22.56 11.29 2.12
CA PHE A 173 -22.59 10.39 0.97
C PHE A 173 -21.83 10.98 -0.23
N LEU A 174 -22.06 12.24 -0.56
CA LEU A 174 -21.35 12.93 -1.65
C LEU A 174 -19.86 13.08 -1.35
N ALA A 175 -19.51 13.32 -0.10
CA ALA A 175 -18.12 13.33 0.34
C ALA A 175 -17.45 11.95 0.12
N SER A 176 -18.14 10.86 0.43
CA SER A 176 -17.63 9.49 0.22
C SER A 176 -17.46 9.16 -1.26
N VAL A 177 -18.45 9.53 -2.09
CA VAL A 177 -18.35 9.37 -3.56
C VAL A 177 -17.17 10.15 -4.12
N ARG A 178 -17.00 11.40 -3.70
CA ARG A 178 -15.85 12.22 -4.09
C ARG A 178 -14.53 11.59 -3.67
N TYR A 179 -14.43 11.08 -2.45
CA TYR A 179 -13.24 10.41 -1.95
C TYR A 179 -12.83 9.20 -2.81
N MET A 180 -13.81 8.46 -3.34
CA MET A 180 -13.54 7.34 -4.25
C MET A 180 -13.21 7.78 -5.68
N LEU A 181 -13.86 8.84 -6.18
CA LEU A 181 -13.67 9.29 -7.57
C LEU A 181 -12.34 10.01 -7.79
N VAL A 182 -11.85 10.76 -6.79
CA VAL A 182 -10.59 11.53 -6.94
C VAL A 182 -9.39 10.64 -7.29
N PRO A 183 -9.11 9.53 -6.61
CA PRO A 183 -8.01 8.64 -6.98
C PRO A 183 -8.18 8.01 -8.37
N LEU A 184 -9.39 7.61 -8.74
CA LEU A 184 -9.67 7.01 -10.04
C LEU A 184 -9.43 8.01 -11.18
N LEU A 185 -9.92 9.23 -11.03
CA LEU A 185 -9.68 10.31 -11.98
C LEU A 185 -8.19 10.64 -12.08
N CYS A 186 -7.50 10.69 -10.95
CA CYS A 186 -6.07 10.94 -10.89
C CYS A 186 -5.28 9.89 -11.67
N VAL A 187 -5.55 8.61 -11.45
CA VAL A 187 -4.90 7.50 -12.18
C VAL A 187 -5.20 7.56 -13.66
N ALA A 188 -6.46 7.84 -14.05
CA ALA A 188 -6.86 7.96 -15.46
C ALA A 188 -6.10 9.09 -16.17
N ILE A 189 -5.99 10.25 -15.54
CA ILE A 189 -5.22 11.40 -16.09
C ILE A 189 -3.74 11.04 -16.22
N CYS A 190 -3.12 10.50 -15.16
CA CYS A 190 -1.71 10.12 -15.19
C CYS A 190 -1.43 9.07 -16.29
N TYR A 191 -2.30 8.08 -16.42
CA TYR A 191 -2.18 7.07 -17.46
C TYR A 191 -2.32 7.66 -18.87
N THR A 192 -3.27 8.59 -19.07
CA THR A 192 -3.44 9.28 -20.34
C THR A 192 -2.19 10.09 -20.71
N ILE A 193 -1.62 10.84 -19.75
CA ILE A 193 -0.37 11.57 -19.96
C ILE A 193 0.76 10.62 -20.35
N TYR A 194 0.89 9.48 -19.63
CA TYR A 194 1.87 8.46 -19.97
C TYR A 194 1.72 7.95 -21.41
N MET A 195 0.48 7.67 -21.84
CA MET A 195 0.20 7.18 -23.20
C MET A 195 0.54 8.21 -24.28
N ILE A 196 0.35 9.51 -23.98
CA ILE A 196 0.73 10.60 -24.90
C ILE A 196 2.26 10.71 -25.00
N MET A 197 2.96 10.62 -23.89
CA MET A 197 4.42 10.73 -23.86
C MET A 197 5.16 9.51 -24.43
N ASN A 198 4.51 8.35 -24.45
CA ASN A 198 5.09 7.09 -24.94
C ASN A 198 4.70 6.76 -26.40
N ARG A 199 4.09 7.71 -27.10
CA ARG A 199 3.87 7.66 -28.55
C ARG A 199 5.05 8.25 -29.31
#